data_4b0df6eb7887fd2961a0c4b697042d7c
#
_entry.id   4b0df6eb7887fd2961a0c4b697042d7c
#
_cell.length_a   1.000
_cell.length_b   1.000
_cell.length_c   1.000
_cell.angle_alpha   90.00
_cell.angle_beta   90.00
_cell.angle_gamma   90.00
#
_symmetry.space_group_name_H-M   'P 1'
#
loop_
_entity.id
_entity.type
_entity.pdbx_description
1 polymer ?
#
loop_
_entity_poly.entity_id
_entity_poly.type
_entity_poly.pdbx_seq_one_letter_code
_entity_poly.pdbx_strand_id
1 'polypeptide(L)'
;MHNIKDLRKNFENFKKLLKNRNVQLDLDLILNLDEKNRDLIEKKEKLEKEKKDISKSKDKSLFAKSKDLSVKIDDLSKKQDHTQEELDNILSSLPNLPLDDVPIGVDENSNKEIKKFGNLPKFDFKPKSHSELGDNLNMLDFDLATKTTGSRFVFVKDKLALLERALSNFMLDTHTKVNEYKEISPPLIASDNAMFGTGQLPKFENDQFEIKFDDN
;
A
#
# COMPACT_ATOMS: atom_id res chain seq x y z
N MET A 1 -1.00 -7.11 1.43
CA MET A 1 -1.17 -7.94 0.21
C MET A 1 -1.86 -9.24 0.58
N HIS A 2 -2.79 -9.72 -0.25
CA HIS A 2 -3.48 -10.99 -0.01
C HIS A 2 -2.56 -12.19 -0.24
N ASN A 3 -2.69 -13.23 0.60
CA ASN A 3 -1.93 -14.47 0.43
C ASN A 3 -2.60 -15.33 -0.64
N ILE A 4 -1.92 -15.57 -1.76
CA ILE A 4 -2.44 -16.35 -2.89
C ILE A 4 -2.81 -17.80 -2.51
N LYS A 5 -2.14 -18.40 -1.53
CA LYS A 5 -2.45 -19.77 -1.08
C LYS A 5 -3.80 -19.83 -0.35
N ASP A 6 -4.10 -18.81 0.46
CA ASP A 6 -5.37 -18.72 1.18
C ASP A 6 -6.51 -18.34 0.24
N LEU A 7 -6.22 -17.47 -0.73
CA LEU A 7 -7.14 -17.09 -1.79
C LEU A 7 -7.58 -18.32 -2.60
N ARG A 8 -6.64 -19.16 -3.05
CA ARG A 8 -6.96 -20.42 -3.76
C ARG A 8 -7.89 -21.35 -2.99
N LYS A 9 -7.73 -21.45 -1.67
CA LYS A 9 -8.54 -22.36 -0.84
C LYS A 9 -10.00 -21.91 -0.73
N ASN A 10 -10.25 -20.61 -0.75
CA ASN A 10 -11.57 -20.01 -0.47
C ASN A 10 -11.98 -18.99 -1.54
N PHE A 11 -11.67 -19.27 -2.81
CA PHE A 11 -11.80 -18.29 -3.89
C PHE A 11 -13.21 -17.73 -4.05
N GLU A 12 -14.23 -18.57 -4.00
CA GLU A 12 -15.63 -18.14 -4.14
C GLU A 12 -16.05 -17.16 -3.03
N ASN A 13 -15.65 -17.42 -1.79
CA ASN A 13 -15.90 -16.51 -0.69
C ASN A 13 -15.11 -15.21 -0.85
N PHE A 14 -13.86 -15.29 -1.28
CA PHE A 14 -13.03 -14.13 -1.58
C PHE A 14 -13.66 -13.25 -2.67
N LYS A 15 -14.10 -13.86 -3.76
CA LYS A 15 -14.79 -13.21 -4.88
C LYS A 15 -16.07 -12.51 -4.40
N LYS A 16 -16.88 -13.19 -3.58
CA LYS A 16 -18.10 -12.63 -2.98
C LYS A 16 -17.79 -11.39 -2.11
N LEU A 17 -16.80 -11.48 -1.23
CA LEU A 17 -16.46 -10.40 -0.31
C LEU A 17 -15.89 -9.17 -1.06
N LEU A 18 -15.07 -9.36 -2.09
CA LEU A 18 -14.60 -8.25 -2.92
C LEU A 18 -15.72 -7.62 -3.76
N LYS A 19 -16.67 -8.42 -4.23
CA LYS A 19 -17.87 -7.90 -4.90
C LYS A 19 -18.70 -7.02 -3.96
N ASN A 20 -18.81 -7.37 -2.68
CA ASN A 20 -19.47 -6.54 -1.67
C ASN A 20 -18.79 -5.17 -1.48
N ARG A 21 -17.51 -5.04 -1.87
CA ARG A 21 -16.75 -3.79 -1.89
C ARG A 21 -16.73 -3.10 -3.25
N ASN A 22 -17.60 -3.50 -4.17
CA ASN A 22 -17.71 -2.94 -5.53
C ASN A 22 -16.41 -3.01 -6.34
N VAL A 23 -15.56 -4.03 -6.10
CA VAL A 23 -14.34 -4.24 -6.89
C VAL A 23 -14.72 -4.65 -8.31
N GLN A 24 -14.27 -3.87 -9.30
CA GLN A 24 -14.56 -4.04 -10.73
C GLN A 24 -13.41 -4.76 -11.47
N LEU A 25 -12.79 -5.75 -10.85
CA LEU A 25 -11.70 -6.51 -11.45
C LEU A 25 -12.17 -7.92 -11.82
N ASP A 26 -11.61 -8.45 -12.91
CA ASP A 26 -11.74 -9.86 -13.24
C ASP A 26 -10.90 -10.71 -12.27
N LEU A 27 -11.54 -11.17 -11.22
CA LEU A 27 -10.87 -11.94 -10.17
C LEU A 27 -10.46 -13.35 -10.65
N ASP A 28 -11.08 -13.87 -11.70
CA ASP A 28 -10.71 -15.18 -12.26
C ASP A 28 -9.33 -15.12 -12.93
N LEU A 29 -8.91 -13.93 -13.39
CA LEU A 29 -7.56 -13.69 -13.90
C LEU A 29 -6.47 -14.01 -12.87
N ILE A 30 -6.74 -13.79 -11.58
CA ILE A 30 -5.80 -14.09 -10.49
C ILE A 30 -5.47 -15.59 -10.45
N LEU A 31 -6.49 -16.45 -10.54
CA LEU A 31 -6.28 -17.90 -10.54
C LEU A 31 -5.56 -18.36 -11.80
N ASN A 32 -5.88 -17.79 -12.95
CA ASN A 32 -5.23 -18.12 -14.22
C ASN A 32 -3.74 -17.73 -14.20
N LEU A 33 -3.41 -16.54 -13.67
CA LEU A 33 -2.02 -16.11 -13.53
C LEU A 33 -1.26 -16.97 -12.52
N ASP A 34 -1.87 -17.33 -11.38
CA ASP A 34 -1.27 -18.21 -10.39
C ASP A 34 -1.01 -19.61 -10.95
N GLU A 35 -1.94 -20.17 -11.70
CA GLU A 35 -1.77 -21.47 -12.35
C GLU A 35 -0.64 -21.43 -13.39
N LYS A 36 -0.64 -20.41 -14.25
CA LYS A 36 0.42 -20.18 -15.25
C LYS A 36 1.79 -20.02 -14.57
N ASN A 37 1.86 -19.25 -13.49
CA ASN A 37 3.11 -19.05 -12.75
C ASN A 37 3.64 -20.37 -12.16
N ARG A 38 2.78 -21.17 -11.55
CA ARG A 38 3.15 -22.50 -11.02
C ARG A 38 3.63 -23.47 -12.11
N ASP A 39 2.98 -23.46 -13.26
CA ASP A 39 3.39 -24.28 -14.42
C ASP A 39 4.77 -23.85 -14.95
N LEU A 40 5.04 -22.54 -15.02
CA LEU A 40 6.36 -22.02 -15.40
C LEU A 40 7.45 -22.40 -14.39
N ILE A 41 7.15 -22.33 -13.08
CA ILE A 41 8.07 -22.77 -12.02
C ILE A 41 8.38 -24.26 -12.16
N GLU A 42 7.36 -25.11 -12.32
CA GLU A 42 7.55 -26.56 -12.46
C GLU A 42 8.40 -26.91 -13.69
N LYS A 43 8.13 -26.26 -14.83
CA LYS A 43 8.92 -26.46 -16.06
C LYS A 43 10.39 -26.04 -15.87
N LYS A 44 10.61 -24.88 -15.23
CA LYS A 44 11.95 -24.37 -14.93
C LYS A 44 12.71 -25.32 -14.01
N GLU A 45 12.10 -25.77 -12.90
CA GLU A 45 12.72 -26.71 -11.96
C GLU A 45 13.10 -28.04 -12.62
N LYS A 46 12.27 -28.56 -13.53
CA LYS A 46 12.60 -29.77 -14.31
C LYS A 46 13.87 -29.60 -15.16
N LEU A 47 13.99 -28.45 -15.86
CA LEU A 47 15.17 -28.15 -16.67
C LEU A 47 16.42 -27.90 -15.83
N GLU A 48 16.27 -27.21 -14.70
CA GLU A 48 17.36 -26.97 -13.74
C GLU A 48 17.88 -28.29 -13.15
N LYS A 49 16.99 -29.22 -12.82
CA LYS A 49 17.36 -30.57 -12.37
C LYS A 49 18.13 -31.32 -13.46
N GLU A 50 17.64 -31.34 -14.71
CA GLU A 50 18.31 -31.94 -15.83
C GLU A 50 19.71 -31.35 -16.07
N LYS A 51 19.82 -30.03 -16.06
CA LYS A 51 21.12 -29.34 -16.19
C LYS A 51 22.07 -29.70 -15.05
N LYS A 52 21.58 -29.80 -13.81
CA LYS A 52 22.38 -30.22 -12.65
C LYS A 52 22.87 -31.64 -12.76
N ASP A 53 22.07 -32.58 -13.32
CA ASP A 53 22.45 -33.96 -13.51
C ASP A 53 23.51 -34.09 -14.62
N ILE A 54 23.38 -33.34 -15.73
CA ILE A 54 24.42 -33.20 -16.76
C ILE A 54 25.73 -32.68 -16.16
N SER A 55 25.70 -31.65 -15.36
CA SER A 55 26.88 -31.09 -14.71
C SER A 55 27.59 -32.08 -13.80
N LYS A 56 26.82 -32.94 -13.09
CA LYS A 56 27.38 -34.01 -12.24
C LYS A 56 28.05 -35.13 -13.01
N SER A 57 27.57 -35.45 -14.22
CA SER A 57 28.13 -36.52 -15.06
C SER A 57 29.54 -36.21 -15.57
N LYS A 58 29.95 -34.91 -15.55
CA LYS A 58 31.23 -34.44 -16.10
C LYS A 58 31.49 -34.84 -17.56
N ASP A 59 30.46 -35.22 -18.31
CA ASP A 59 30.55 -35.62 -19.70
C ASP A 59 30.62 -34.39 -20.62
N LYS A 60 31.77 -34.19 -21.24
CA LYS A 60 32.02 -33.07 -22.14
C LYS A 60 31.15 -33.09 -23.39
N SER A 61 30.64 -34.28 -23.82
CA SER A 61 29.74 -34.40 -24.98
C SER A 61 28.40 -33.70 -24.75
N LEU A 62 27.99 -33.50 -23.49
CA LEU A 62 26.74 -32.89 -23.09
C LEU A 62 26.83 -31.39 -22.90
N PHE A 63 27.98 -30.76 -23.16
CA PHE A 63 28.18 -29.32 -22.97
C PHE A 63 27.22 -28.47 -23.82
N ALA A 64 27.03 -28.85 -25.08
CA ALA A 64 26.09 -28.16 -25.97
C ALA A 64 24.64 -28.22 -25.43
N LYS A 65 24.23 -29.38 -24.93
CA LYS A 65 22.93 -29.59 -24.31
C LYS A 65 22.76 -28.75 -23.01
N SER A 66 23.80 -28.68 -22.19
CA SER A 66 23.79 -27.85 -20.98
C SER A 66 23.65 -26.35 -21.30
N LYS A 67 24.25 -25.90 -22.40
CA LYS A 67 24.12 -24.51 -22.89
C LYS A 67 22.71 -24.23 -23.41
N ASP A 68 22.10 -25.14 -24.18
CA ASP A 68 20.72 -25.03 -24.65
C ASP A 68 19.72 -25.00 -23.47
N LEU A 69 19.92 -25.86 -22.47
CA LEU A 69 19.12 -25.83 -21.24
C LEU A 69 19.23 -24.49 -20.51
N SER A 70 20.42 -23.86 -20.48
CA SER A 70 20.58 -22.53 -19.86
C SER A 70 19.71 -21.48 -20.55
N VAL A 71 19.70 -21.46 -21.88
CA VAL A 71 18.90 -20.51 -22.68
C VAL A 71 17.40 -20.73 -22.41
N LYS A 72 16.95 -21.99 -22.34
CA LYS A 72 15.55 -22.32 -22.03
C LYS A 72 15.16 -21.91 -20.61
N ILE A 73 16.05 -22.13 -19.63
CA ILE A 73 15.83 -21.71 -18.24
C ILE A 73 15.72 -20.20 -18.14
N ASP A 74 16.59 -19.46 -18.82
CA ASP A 74 16.56 -17.99 -18.84
C ASP A 74 15.26 -17.45 -19.48
N ASP A 75 14.79 -18.07 -20.57
CA ASP A 75 13.51 -17.69 -21.20
C ASP A 75 12.32 -17.97 -20.28
N LEU A 76 12.30 -19.15 -19.63
CA LEU A 76 11.26 -19.49 -18.64
C LEU A 76 11.30 -18.55 -17.41
N SER A 77 12.51 -18.16 -16.96
CA SER A 77 12.67 -17.21 -15.85
C SER A 77 12.03 -15.87 -16.19
N LYS A 78 12.35 -15.30 -17.35
CA LYS A 78 11.75 -14.02 -17.79
C LYS A 78 10.23 -14.09 -17.90
N LYS A 79 9.68 -15.21 -18.41
CA LYS A 79 8.24 -15.39 -18.49
C LYS A 79 7.60 -15.54 -17.11
N GLN A 80 8.27 -16.23 -16.20
CA GLN A 80 7.83 -16.40 -14.81
C GLN A 80 7.86 -15.08 -14.07
N ASP A 81 8.95 -14.30 -14.19
CA ASP A 81 9.10 -12.99 -13.54
C ASP A 81 8.01 -12.03 -13.99
N HIS A 82 7.73 -11.96 -15.29
CA HIS A 82 6.63 -11.15 -15.83
C HIS A 82 5.25 -11.61 -15.33
N THR A 83 4.99 -12.91 -15.31
CA THR A 83 3.70 -13.44 -14.80
C THR A 83 3.54 -13.19 -13.30
N GLN A 84 4.63 -13.29 -12.52
CA GLN A 84 4.64 -12.97 -11.10
C GLN A 84 4.38 -11.48 -10.86
N GLU A 85 5.02 -10.60 -11.63
CA GLU A 85 4.81 -9.16 -11.55
C GLU A 85 3.35 -8.76 -11.85
N GLU A 86 2.76 -9.34 -12.91
CA GLU A 86 1.33 -9.13 -13.22
C GLU A 86 0.43 -9.56 -12.05
N LEU A 87 0.70 -10.73 -11.46
CA LEU A 87 -0.05 -11.24 -10.33
C LEU A 87 0.10 -10.36 -9.09
N ASP A 88 1.32 -9.91 -8.78
CA ASP A 88 1.61 -9.07 -7.62
C ASP A 88 0.98 -7.67 -7.77
N ASN A 89 0.97 -7.11 -8.97
CA ASN A 89 0.30 -5.84 -9.27
C ASN A 89 -1.21 -5.93 -9.02
N ILE A 90 -1.86 -7.00 -9.44
CA ILE A 90 -3.29 -7.21 -9.18
C ILE A 90 -3.52 -7.39 -7.67
N LEU A 91 -2.78 -8.28 -7.00
CA LEU A 91 -2.95 -8.56 -5.58
C LEU A 91 -2.69 -7.34 -4.68
N SER A 92 -1.75 -6.47 -5.06
CA SER A 92 -1.43 -5.24 -4.32
C SER A 92 -2.49 -4.15 -4.49
N SER A 93 -3.21 -4.14 -5.60
CA SER A 93 -4.29 -3.19 -5.86
C SER A 93 -5.62 -3.56 -5.18
N LEU A 94 -5.77 -4.82 -4.75
CA LEU A 94 -7.00 -5.27 -4.12
C LEU A 94 -7.16 -4.70 -2.71
N PRO A 95 -8.36 -4.20 -2.34
CA PRO A 95 -8.65 -3.78 -0.98
C PRO A 95 -8.74 -4.97 -0.03
N ASN A 96 -8.60 -4.73 1.28
CA ASN A 96 -8.85 -5.75 2.29
C ASN A 96 -10.28 -6.28 2.22
N LEU A 97 -10.47 -7.53 2.64
CA LEU A 97 -11.80 -8.12 2.76
C LEU A 97 -12.59 -7.44 3.89
N PRO A 98 -13.88 -7.16 3.68
CA PRO A 98 -14.72 -6.62 4.73
C PRO A 98 -15.02 -7.70 5.79
N LEU A 99 -15.24 -7.28 7.03
CA LEU A 99 -15.80 -8.13 8.06
C LEU A 99 -17.30 -8.33 7.83
N ASP A 100 -17.88 -9.35 8.46
CA ASP A 100 -19.29 -9.72 8.25
C ASP A 100 -20.29 -8.67 8.75
N ASP A 101 -19.91 -7.84 9.71
CA ASP A 101 -20.70 -6.77 10.28
C ASP A 101 -20.68 -5.46 9.47
N VAL A 102 -19.83 -5.38 8.44
CA VAL A 102 -19.75 -4.21 7.56
C VAL A 102 -20.92 -4.22 6.58
N PRO A 103 -21.75 -3.15 6.56
CA PRO A 103 -22.85 -3.06 5.62
C PRO A 103 -22.37 -3.01 4.16
N ILE A 104 -23.15 -3.65 3.28
CA ILE A 104 -22.90 -3.60 1.85
C ILE A 104 -23.51 -2.30 1.29
N GLY A 105 -22.72 -1.52 0.58
CA GLY A 105 -23.16 -0.27 -0.02
C GLY A 105 -22.18 0.29 -1.03
N VAL A 106 -22.61 1.31 -1.76
CA VAL A 106 -21.80 1.95 -2.81
C VAL A 106 -21.13 3.23 -2.32
N ASP A 107 -21.65 3.83 -1.25
CA ASP A 107 -21.18 5.09 -0.69
C ASP A 107 -21.43 5.18 0.84
N GLU A 108 -21.09 6.33 1.42
CA GLU A 108 -21.22 6.62 2.85
C GLU A 108 -22.66 6.61 3.37
N ASN A 109 -23.68 6.77 2.50
CA ASN A 109 -25.08 6.72 2.90
C ASN A 109 -25.52 5.32 3.36
N SER A 110 -24.76 4.31 2.94
CA SER A 110 -24.95 2.92 3.35
C SER A 110 -24.31 2.59 4.72
N ASN A 111 -23.56 3.52 5.31
CA ASN A 111 -22.93 3.32 6.61
C ASN A 111 -23.95 3.23 7.73
N LYS A 112 -23.71 2.28 8.64
CA LYS A 112 -24.52 2.11 9.84
C LYS A 112 -23.89 2.85 11.02
N GLU A 113 -24.63 3.80 11.62
CA GLU A 113 -24.20 4.44 12.86
C GLU A 113 -24.17 3.41 13.99
N ILE A 114 -23.00 3.11 14.54
CA ILE A 114 -22.81 2.12 15.61
C ILE A 114 -23.01 2.76 16.98
N LYS A 115 -22.55 4.00 17.17
CA LYS A 115 -22.61 4.68 18.46
C LYS A 115 -22.66 6.18 18.26
N LYS A 116 -23.50 6.84 19.04
CA LYS A 116 -23.54 8.28 19.16
C LYS A 116 -23.23 8.67 20.61
N PHE A 117 -22.36 9.62 20.81
CA PHE A 117 -22.00 10.11 22.14
C PHE A 117 -22.14 11.63 22.22
N GLY A 118 -22.75 12.09 23.31
CA GLY A 118 -22.98 13.52 23.56
C GLY A 118 -24.08 14.12 22.69
N ASN A 119 -24.27 15.42 22.84
CA ASN A 119 -25.20 16.22 22.06
C ASN A 119 -24.44 17.24 21.24
N LEU A 120 -24.87 17.48 20.01
CA LEU A 120 -24.34 18.58 19.21
C LEU A 120 -24.71 19.90 19.86
N PRO A 121 -23.74 20.82 20.10
CA PRO A 121 -24.02 22.13 20.60
C PRO A 121 -24.93 22.90 19.62
N LYS A 122 -25.91 23.59 20.15
CA LYS A 122 -26.75 24.51 19.38
C LYS A 122 -26.21 25.91 19.56
N PHE A 123 -25.87 26.55 18.44
CA PHE A 123 -25.43 27.96 18.42
C PHE A 123 -26.59 28.83 17.96
N ASP A 124 -26.71 30.01 18.54
CA ASP A 124 -27.60 31.09 18.12
C ASP A 124 -27.01 31.96 16.99
N PHE A 125 -25.80 31.60 16.55
CA PHE A 125 -25.07 32.24 15.46
C PHE A 125 -24.58 31.17 14.46
N LYS A 126 -24.21 31.61 13.26
CA LYS A 126 -23.60 30.74 12.24
C LYS A 126 -22.12 30.49 12.59
N PRO A 127 -21.73 29.27 12.97
CA PRO A 127 -20.33 28.98 13.30
C PRO A 127 -19.46 29.09 12.04
N LYS A 128 -18.27 29.67 12.23
CA LYS A 128 -17.23 29.75 11.19
C LYS A 128 -16.45 28.45 11.11
N SER A 129 -15.91 28.14 9.93
CA SER A 129 -14.96 27.04 9.75
C SER A 129 -13.64 27.32 10.47
N HIS A 130 -12.83 26.28 10.70
CA HIS A 130 -11.49 26.43 11.30
C HIS A 130 -10.58 27.32 10.44
N SER A 131 -10.70 27.27 9.12
CA SER A 131 -9.94 28.12 8.19
C SER A 131 -10.33 29.59 8.35
N GLU A 132 -11.64 29.90 8.36
CA GLU A 132 -12.13 31.25 8.58
C GLU A 132 -11.74 31.82 9.96
N LEU A 133 -11.72 30.95 10.98
CA LEU A 133 -11.28 31.37 12.33
C LEU A 133 -9.79 31.68 12.35
N GLY A 134 -8.96 30.85 11.76
CA GLY A 134 -7.52 31.01 11.70
C GLY A 134 -7.11 32.25 10.89
N ASP A 135 -7.77 32.51 9.78
CA ASP A 135 -7.58 33.69 8.94
C ASP A 135 -7.98 34.98 9.69
N ASN A 136 -9.19 35.00 10.27
CA ASN A 136 -9.65 36.16 11.05
C ASN A 136 -8.75 36.49 12.25
N LEU A 137 -8.10 35.52 12.83
CA LEU A 137 -7.14 35.68 13.92
C LEU A 137 -5.73 35.99 13.42
N ASN A 138 -5.49 36.03 12.10
CA ASN A 138 -4.17 36.11 11.46
C ASN A 138 -3.18 35.03 11.91
N MET A 139 -3.70 33.85 12.29
CA MET A 139 -2.88 32.72 12.76
C MET A 139 -2.68 31.63 11.71
N LEU A 140 -3.44 31.66 10.61
CA LEU A 140 -3.24 30.87 9.41
C LEU A 140 -2.98 31.78 8.22
N ASP A 141 -2.06 31.38 7.32
CA ASP A 141 -1.71 32.16 6.14
C ASP A 141 -1.60 31.26 4.93
N PHE A 142 -2.69 31.17 4.19
CA PHE A 142 -2.82 30.38 2.98
C PHE A 142 -2.19 31.07 1.77
N ASP A 143 -2.23 32.41 1.73
CA ASP A 143 -1.67 33.21 0.61
C ASP A 143 -0.14 33.08 0.56
N LEU A 144 0.51 33.18 1.72
CA LEU A 144 1.95 33.03 1.82
C LEU A 144 2.35 31.58 1.45
N ALA A 145 1.61 30.58 1.91
CA ALA A 145 1.86 29.17 1.58
C ALA A 145 1.70 28.90 0.08
N THR A 146 0.69 29.47 -0.56
CA THR A 146 0.48 29.34 -2.01
C THR A 146 1.67 29.90 -2.80
N LYS A 147 2.24 31.02 -2.37
CA LYS A 147 3.40 31.65 -3.03
C LYS A 147 4.70 30.88 -2.85
N THR A 148 4.87 30.17 -1.73
CA THR A 148 6.13 29.51 -1.38
C THR A 148 6.12 28.01 -1.69
N THR A 149 4.97 27.34 -1.54
CA THR A 149 4.91 25.88 -1.56
C THR A 149 3.77 25.33 -2.42
N GLY A 150 2.61 26.00 -2.43
CA GLY A 150 1.44 25.59 -3.20
C GLY A 150 0.13 25.70 -2.43
N SER A 151 -1.00 25.49 -3.14
CA SER A 151 -2.36 25.75 -2.62
C SER A 151 -2.84 24.79 -1.52
N ARG A 152 -2.15 23.68 -1.28
CA ARG A 152 -2.52 22.69 -0.25
C ARG A 152 -1.73 22.84 1.05
N PHE A 153 -0.99 23.94 1.20
CA PHE A 153 -0.17 24.21 2.37
C PHE A 153 -0.70 25.42 3.14
N VAL A 154 -0.30 25.56 4.39
CA VAL A 154 -0.65 26.68 5.26
C VAL A 154 0.53 27.01 6.17
N PHE A 155 0.77 28.31 6.39
CA PHE A 155 1.66 28.76 7.47
C PHE A 155 0.85 28.95 8.74
N VAL A 156 1.21 28.22 9.78
CA VAL A 156 0.65 28.37 11.13
C VAL A 156 1.52 29.37 11.90
N LYS A 157 0.89 30.37 12.50
CA LYS A 157 1.60 31.53 13.09
C LYS A 157 1.24 31.73 14.57
N ASP A 158 2.14 32.44 15.27
CA ASP A 158 1.96 32.94 16.63
C ASP A 158 1.45 31.88 17.63
N LYS A 159 0.39 32.19 18.36
CA LYS A 159 -0.18 31.34 19.42
C LYS A 159 -0.69 29.98 18.91
N LEU A 160 -1.13 29.93 17.65
CA LEU A 160 -1.56 28.66 17.07
C LEU A 160 -0.36 27.75 16.81
N ALA A 161 0.77 28.29 16.34
CA ALA A 161 2.01 27.51 16.19
C ALA A 161 2.55 27.04 17.56
N LEU A 162 2.42 27.89 18.60
CA LEU A 162 2.75 27.47 19.96
C LEU A 162 1.85 26.34 20.46
N LEU A 163 0.54 26.42 20.19
CA LEU A 163 -0.44 25.41 20.57
C LEU A 163 -0.16 24.08 19.86
N GLU A 164 0.11 24.09 18.56
CA GLU A 164 0.46 22.91 17.77
C GLU A 164 1.67 22.17 18.38
N ARG A 165 2.74 22.90 18.68
CA ARG A 165 3.92 22.36 19.34
C ARG A 165 3.62 21.81 20.74
N ALA A 166 2.81 22.54 21.52
CA ALA A 166 2.41 22.11 22.86
C ALA A 166 1.60 20.81 22.83
N LEU A 167 0.67 20.68 21.88
CA LEU A 167 -0.12 19.48 21.68
C LEU A 167 0.74 18.29 21.23
N SER A 168 1.70 18.52 20.33
CA SER A 168 2.64 17.48 19.89
C SER A 168 3.44 16.93 21.07
N ASN A 169 4.01 17.83 21.90
CA ASN A 169 4.73 17.43 23.11
C ASN A 169 3.83 16.70 24.11
N PHE A 170 2.60 17.18 24.32
CA PHE A 170 1.65 16.55 25.23
C PHE A 170 1.31 15.11 24.76
N MET A 171 1.09 14.90 23.46
CA MET A 171 0.80 13.56 22.91
C MET A 171 2.02 12.62 23.07
N LEU A 172 3.23 13.08 22.75
CA LEU A 172 4.45 12.30 22.93
C LEU A 172 4.67 11.93 24.41
N ASP A 173 4.53 12.89 25.30
CA ASP A 173 4.67 12.68 26.74
C ASP A 173 3.62 11.69 27.28
N THR A 174 2.39 11.79 26.82
CA THR A 174 1.32 10.86 27.21
C THR A 174 1.66 9.44 26.76
N HIS A 175 2.08 9.27 25.52
CA HIS A 175 2.39 7.95 24.98
C HIS A 175 3.64 7.34 25.63
N THR A 176 4.66 8.12 25.88
CA THR A 176 5.91 7.62 26.49
C THR A 176 5.80 7.39 27.99
N LYS A 177 5.11 8.30 28.72
CA LYS A 177 5.06 8.24 30.21
C LYS A 177 3.86 7.45 30.74
N VAL A 178 2.72 7.46 30.04
CA VAL A 178 1.48 6.82 30.49
C VAL A 178 1.26 5.47 29.78
N ASN A 179 1.49 5.42 28.46
CA ASN A 179 1.23 4.24 27.65
C ASN A 179 2.48 3.37 27.42
N GLU A 180 3.61 3.71 28.03
CA GLU A 180 4.87 2.96 27.98
C GLU A 180 5.44 2.73 26.57
N TYR A 181 5.07 3.58 25.59
CA TYR A 181 5.68 3.54 24.28
C TYR A 181 7.10 4.09 24.30
N LYS A 182 7.94 3.56 23.42
CA LYS A 182 9.30 4.06 23.23
C LYS A 182 9.30 5.12 22.14
N GLU A 183 9.76 6.32 22.47
CA GLU A 183 9.92 7.38 21.49
C GLU A 183 11.06 7.06 20.52
N ILE A 184 10.81 7.30 19.23
CA ILE A 184 11.78 7.11 18.14
C ILE A 184 11.76 8.36 17.27
N SER A 185 12.93 8.85 16.89
CA SER A 185 13.11 9.89 15.88
C SER A 185 13.55 9.22 14.56
N PRO A 186 12.64 8.94 13.63
CA PRO A 186 12.98 8.26 12.38
C PRO A 186 13.54 9.24 11.35
N PRO A 187 14.23 8.75 10.30
CA PRO A 187 14.50 9.53 9.11
C PRO A 187 13.20 10.04 8.46
N LEU A 188 13.25 11.24 7.89
CA LEU A 188 12.07 11.87 7.25
C LEU A 188 11.81 11.35 5.82
N ILE A 189 12.80 10.67 5.23
CA ILE A 189 12.72 10.08 3.88
C ILE A 189 12.65 8.56 4.02
N ALA A 190 11.70 7.96 3.33
CA ALA A 190 11.49 6.51 3.33
C ALA A 190 11.74 5.93 1.93
N SER A 191 12.20 4.69 1.86
CA SER A 191 12.31 3.96 0.59
C SER A 191 10.94 3.45 0.12
N ASP A 192 10.82 3.17 -1.19
CA ASP A 192 9.60 2.59 -1.79
C ASP A 192 9.18 1.29 -1.11
N ASN A 193 10.14 0.45 -0.72
CA ASN A 193 9.87 -0.78 0.01
C ASN A 193 9.20 -0.52 1.38
N ALA A 194 9.61 0.52 2.08
CA ALA A 194 8.98 0.91 3.34
C ALA A 194 7.56 1.44 3.10
N MET A 195 7.38 2.28 2.08
CA MET A 195 6.07 2.82 1.68
C MET A 195 5.11 1.72 1.23
N PHE A 196 5.62 0.73 0.49
CA PHE A 196 4.83 -0.45 0.11
C PHE A 196 4.46 -1.30 1.33
N GLY A 197 5.40 -1.53 2.24
CA GLY A 197 5.18 -2.32 3.47
C GLY A 197 4.13 -1.71 4.40
N THR A 198 3.98 -0.39 4.40
CA THR A 198 2.95 0.33 5.17
C THR A 198 1.64 0.55 4.41
N GLY A 199 1.54 0.09 3.16
CA GLY A 199 0.33 0.18 2.32
C GLY A 199 0.09 1.55 1.69
N GLN A 200 1.09 2.43 1.66
CA GLN A 200 1.02 3.71 0.96
C GLN A 200 1.15 3.51 -0.55
N LEU A 201 2.09 2.67 -0.97
CA LEU A 201 2.24 2.27 -2.36
C LEU A 201 1.57 0.92 -2.63
N PRO A 202 1.08 0.68 -3.84
CA PRO A 202 0.97 1.60 -4.99
C PRO A 202 -0.26 2.53 -4.91
N LYS A 203 -1.15 2.35 -3.96
CA LYS A 203 -2.49 2.96 -3.94
C LYS A 203 -2.47 4.49 -3.88
N PHE A 204 -1.55 5.06 -3.10
CA PHE A 204 -1.46 6.51 -2.85
C PHE A 204 -0.22 7.13 -3.52
N GLU A 205 0.27 6.57 -4.61
CA GLU A 205 1.45 7.06 -5.33
C GLU A 205 1.29 8.53 -5.74
N ASN A 206 0.13 8.91 -6.27
CA ASN A 206 -0.16 10.28 -6.67
C ASN A 206 -0.28 11.29 -5.50
N ASP A 207 -0.37 10.81 -4.26
CA ASP A 207 -0.43 11.63 -3.06
C ASP A 207 0.94 11.75 -2.37
N GLN A 208 1.99 11.15 -2.95
CA GLN A 208 3.34 11.14 -2.41
C GLN A 208 4.25 12.12 -3.16
N PHE A 209 5.34 12.52 -2.51
CA PHE A 209 6.44 13.25 -3.15
C PHE A 209 7.59 12.30 -3.41
N GLU A 210 7.96 12.14 -4.67
CA GLU A 210 9.13 11.36 -5.07
C GLU A 210 10.38 12.24 -5.03
N ILE A 211 11.44 11.74 -4.40
CA ILE A 211 12.77 12.35 -4.43
C ILE A 211 13.67 11.46 -5.28
N LYS A 212 14.17 12.02 -6.40
CA LYS A 212 15.15 11.34 -7.25
C LYS A 212 16.54 11.75 -6.80
N PHE A 213 17.37 10.78 -6.49
CA PHE A 213 18.81 10.99 -6.28
C PHE A 213 19.48 10.70 -7.61
N ASP A 214 20.27 11.67 -8.12
CA ASP A 214 21.16 11.41 -9.25
C ASP A 214 22.26 10.46 -8.77
N ASP A 215 22.36 9.29 -9.39
CA ASP A 215 23.49 8.40 -9.19
C ASP A 215 24.76 9.09 -9.77
N ASN A 216 25.56 9.72 -8.89
CA ASN A 216 26.90 10.23 -9.21
C ASN A 216 27.96 9.15 -9.04
#